data_5a205d94a3ef16df370e2627fdd40e7e
#
_entry.id   5a205d94a3ef16df370e2627fdd40e7e
#
_cell.length_a   1.000
_cell.length_b   1.000
_cell.length_c   1.000
_cell.angle_alpha   90.00
_cell.angle_beta   90.00
_cell.angle_gamma   90.00
#
_symmetry.space_group_name_H-M   'P 1'
#
loop_
_entity.id
_entity.type
_entity.pdbx_description
1 polymer ?
#
loop_
_entity_poly.entity_id
_entity_poly.type
_entity_poly.pdbx_seq_one_letter_code
_entity_poly.pdbx_strand_id
1 'polypeptide(L)'
;MKSEQLIEQLVPDRKMAEPSYLQVAQKLTQLIQSGDIPAGQSLPSERVLAEKLRLSRTTVRRAYDELRAKDYLSTHGRAGVAVKAPPRLS
;
A
#
# COMPACT_ATOMS: atom_id res chain seq x y z
N MET A 1 5.03 -3.57 11.08
CA MET A 1 3.62 -3.17 11.37
C MET A 1 2.70 -4.35 11.14
N LYS A 2 1.79 -4.59 12.05
CA LYS A 2 0.84 -5.70 11.91
C LYS A 2 -0.23 -5.36 10.87
N SER A 3 -0.77 -6.38 10.22
CA SER A 3 -1.77 -6.19 9.17
C SER A 3 -2.98 -5.39 9.63
N GLU A 4 -3.46 -5.64 10.84
CA GLU A 4 -4.62 -4.91 11.37
C GLU A 4 -4.32 -3.43 11.53
N GLN A 5 -3.14 -3.09 12.05
CA GLN A 5 -2.72 -1.70 12.19
C GLN A 5 -2.56 -1.04 10.83
N LEU A 6 -2.00 -1.77 9.89
CA LEU A 6 -1.83 -1.28 8.53
C LEU A 6 -3.17 -0.93 7.90
N ILE A 7 -4.14 -1.83 8.01
CA ILE A 7 -5.47 -1.60 7.45
C ILE A 7 -6.12 -0.37 8.05
N GLU A 8 -6.03 -0.20 9.38
CA GLU A 8 -6.58 0.99 10.04
C GLU A 8 -5.95 2.28 9.50
N GLN A 9 -4.64 2.25 9.25
CA GLN A 9 -3.92 3.41 8.72
C GLN A 9 -4.29 3.72 7.28
N LEU A 10 -4.71 2.73 6.52
CA LEU A 10 -4.98 2.88 5.09
C LEU A 10 -6.42 3.25 4.76
N VAL A 11 -7.34 3.23 5.72
CA VAL A 11 -8.73 3.57 5.46
C VAL A 11 -8.80 5.00 4.94
N PRO A 12 -9.29 5.20 3.69
CA PRO A 12 -9.34 6.54 3.12
C PRO A 12 -10.44 7.38 3.74
N ASP A 13 -10.21 8.68 3.77
CA ASP A 13 -11.21 9.64 4.21
C ASP A 13 -12.05 10.03 3.00
N ARG A 14 -13.33 9.67 3.02
CA ARG A 14 -14.24 9.96 1.91
C ARG A 14 -14.59 11.44 1.79
N LYS A 15 -14.32 12.22 2.83
CA LYS A 15 -14.57 13.67 2.82
C LYS A 15 -13.46 14.44 2.12
N MET A 16 -12.30 13.81 1.89
CA MET A 16 -11.22 14.47 1.18
C MET A 16 -11.50 14.49 -0.31
N ALA A 17 -11.03 15.55 -0.96
CA ALA A 17 -11.17 15.71 -2.41
C ALA A 17 -10.36 14.70 -3.19
N GLU A 18 -9.30 14.15 -2.60
CA GLU A 18 -8.43 13.20 -3.27
C GLU A 18 -9.11 11.84 -3.44
N PRO A 19 -8.90 11.17 -4.59
CA PRO A 19 -9.43 9.83 -4.80
C PRO A 19 -8.91 8.83 -3.76
N SER A 20 -9.71 7.80 -3.46
CA SER A 20 -9.34 6.79 -2.47
C SER A 20 -8.02 6.09 -2.81
N TYR A 21 -7.79 5.78 -4.10
CA TYR A 21 -6.55 5.10 -4.49
C TYR A 21 -5.32 5.96 -4.18
N LEU A 22 -5.43 7.26 -4.37
CA LEU A 22 -4.31 8.17 -4.11
C LEU A 22 -4.04 8.30 -2.62
N GLN A 23 -5.08 8.37 -1.80
CA GLN A 23 -4.93 8.39 -0.36
C GLN A 23 -4.24 7.14 0.16
N VAL A 24 -4.64 5.97 -0.34
CA VAL A 24 -4.02 4.70 0.05
C VAL A 24 -2.54 4.68 -0.39
N ALA A 25 -2.27 5.08 -1.62
CA ALA A 25 -0.89 5.10 -2.13
C ALA A 25 0.00 6.05 -1.34
N GLN A 26 -0.47 7.25 -1.04
CA GLN A 26 0.28 8.24 -0.28
C GLN A 26 0.56 7.74 1.14
N LYS A 27 -0.42 7.14 1.78
CA LYS A 27 -0.24 6.63 3.14
C LYS A 27 0.75 5.47 3.17
N LEU A 28 0.66 4.55 2.21
CA LEU A 28 1.64 3.46 2.10
C LEU A 28 3.04 4.02 1.88
N THR A 29 3.18 5.01 1.01
CA THR A 29 4.47 5.64 0.76
C THR A 29 5.06 6.22 2.04
N GLN A 30 4.25 6.94 2.81
CA GLN A 30 4.69 7.52 4.07
C GLN A 30 5.16 6.45 5.07
N LEU A 31 4.40 5.38 5.19
CA LEU A 31 4.72 4.28 6.11
C LEU A 31 6.01 3.57 5.72
N ILE A 32 6.23 3.39 4.42
CA ILE A 32 7.46 2.78 3.92
C ILE A 32 8.66 3.70 4.16
N GLN A 33 8.51 4.98 3.86
CA GLN A 33 9.59 5.94 4.02
C GLN A 33 9.97 6.16 5.49
N SER A 34 8.99 6.12 6.38
CA SER A 34 9.24 6.30 7.81
C SER A 34 9.83 5.07 8.47
N GLY A 35 9.75 3.91 7.80
CA GLY A 35 10.22 2.65 8.37
C GLY A 35 9.17 1.89 9.16
N ASP A 36 7.95 2.42 9.29
CA ASP A 36 6.86 1.71 9.95
C ASP A 36 6.52 0.41 9.23
N ILE A 37 6.66 0.42 7.91
CA ILE A 37 6.60 -0.81 7.11
C ILE A 37 8.02 -1.10 6.62
N PRO A 38 8.72 -2.05 7.24
CA PRO A 38 10.09 -2.34 6.84
C PRO A 38 10.18 -3.04 5.49
N ALA A 39 11.32 -2.92 4.84
CA ALA A 39 11.58 -3.65 3.60
C ALA A 39 11.46 -5.14 3.86
N GLY A 40 10.85 -5.84 2.91
CA GLY A 40 10.62 -7.27 3.02
C GLY A 40 9.30 -7.65 3.67
N GLN A 41 8.60 -6.70 4.29
CA GLN A 41 7.30 -7.00 4.87
C GLN A 41 6.29 -7.31 3.76
N SER A 42 5.50 -8.37 3.95
CA SER A 42 4.43 -8.72 3.02
C SER A 42 3.21 -7.85 3.28
N LEU A 43 2.59 -7.37 2.20
CA LEU A 43 1.34 -6.63 2.27
C LEU A 43 0.18 -7.55 1.89
N PRO A 44 -1.05 -7.23 2.32
CA PRO A 44 -2.23 -7.98 1.88
C PRO A 44 -2.35 -7.96 0.36
N SER A 45 -2.94 -9.02 -0.21
CA SER A 45 -3.24 -9.01 -1.63
C SER A 45 -4.25 -7.91 -1.97
N GLU A 46 -4.33 -7.56 -3.26
CA GLU A 46 -5.31 -6.56 -3.71
C GLU A 46 -6.72 -6.92 -3.27
N ARG A 47 -7.09 -8.19 -3.39
CA ARG A 47 -8.42 -8.65 -3.02
C ARG A 47 -8.68 -8.47 -1.53
N VAL A 48 -7.75 -8.93 -0.69
CA VAL A 48 -7.91 -8.85 0.76
C VAL A 48 -7.98 -7.40 1.21
N LEU A 49 -7.08 -6.57 0.70
CA LEU A 49 -7.06 -5.16 1.08
C LEU A 49 -8.34 -4.44 0.62
N ALA A 50 -8.82 -4.75 -0.58
CA ALA A 50 -10.06 -4.17 -1.08
C ALA A 50 -11.24 -4.53 -0.16
N GLU A 51 -11.33 -5.79 0.25
CA GLU A 51 -12.38 -6.24 1.15
C GLU A 51 -12.30 -5.51 2.51
N LYS A 52 -11.10 -5.41 3.06
CA LYS A 52 -10.90 -4.80 4.37
C LYS A 52 -11.15 -3.29 4.36
N LEU A 53 -10.80 -2.63 3.27
CA LEU A 53 -11.00 -1.19 3.13
C LEU A 53 -12.36 -0.83 2.53
N ARG A 54 -13.14 -1.82 2.11
CA ARG A 54 -14.41 -1.64 1.43
C ARG A 54 -14.26 -0.81 0.16
N LEU A 55 -13.20 -1.10 -0.58
CA LEU A 55 -12.91 -0.46 -1.86
C LEU A 55 -13.00 -1.50 -2.97
N SER A 56 -13.06 -1.03 -4.22
CA SER A 56 -13.00 -1.94 -5.35
C SER A 56 -11.57 -2.47 -5.51
N ARG A 57 -11.43 -3.65 -6.11
CA ARG A 57 -10.12 -4.22 -6.41
C ARG A 57 -9.33 -3.32 -7.35
N THR A 58 -10.02 -2.68 -8.29
CA THR A 58 -9.40 -1.73 -9.21
C THR A 58 -8.77 -0.56 -8.46
N THR A 59 -9.46 -0.03 -7.46
CA THR A 59 -8.95 1.07 -6.66
C THR A 59 -7.67 0.69 -5.92
N VAL A 60 -7.67 -0.48 -5.28
CA VAL A 60 -6.48 -0.98 -4.56
C VAL A 60 -5.35 -1.27 -5.55
N ARG A 61 -5.68 -1.85 -6.69
CA ARG A 61 -4.69 -2.14 -7.72
C ARG A 61 -4.00 -0.86 -8.21
N ARG A 62 -4.77 0.20 -8.42
CA ARG A 62 -4.18 1.49 -8.83
C ARG A 62 -3.23 2.02 -7.77
N ALA A 63 -3.61 1.90 -6.49
CA ALA A 63 -2.73 2.31 -5.40
C ALA A 63 -1.41 1.54 -5.41
N TYR A 64 -1.50 0.23 -5.56
CA TYR A 64 -0.29 -0.61 -5.63
C TYR A 64 0.53 -0.32 -6.87
N ASP A 65 -0.11 -0.07 -8.02
CA ASP A 65 0.60 0.26 -9.25
C ASP A 65 1.40 1.56 -9.12
N GLU A 66 0.85 2.55 -8.42
CA GLU A 66 1.58 3.79 -8.12
C GLU A 66 2.87 3.50 -7.35
N LEU A 67 2.79 2.61 -6.37
CA LEU A 67 3.96 2.24 -5.58
C LEU A 67 4.95 1.40 -6.36
N ARG A 68 4.46 0.52 -7.24
CA ARG A 68 5.34 -0.25 -8.13
C ARG A 68 6.08 0.67 -9.09
N ALA A 69 5.41 1.68 -9.62
CA ALA A 69 6.03 2.65 -10.52
C ALA A 69 7.16 3.42 -9.83
N LYS A 70 7.05 3.61 -8.52
CA LYS A 70 8.08 4.27 -7.72
C LYS A 70 9.09 3.29 -7.12
N ASP A 71 8.96 2.01 -7.45
CA ASP A 71 9.86 0.94 -7.00
C ASP A 71 9.81 0.68 -5.49
N TYR A 72 8.67 0.94 -4.87
CA TYR A 72 8.46 0.64 -3.46
C TYR A 72 7.91 -0.76 -3.22
N LEU A 73 7.31 -1.39 -4.23
CA LEU A 73 6.72 -2.72 -4.10
C LEU A 73 7.29 -3.67 -5.14
N SER A 74 7.40 -4.93 -4.76
CA SER A 74 7.67 -6.01 -5.71
C SER A 74 6.51 -6.99 -5.67
N THR A 75 6.24 -7.62 -6.81
CA THR A 75 5.21 -8.64 -6.91
C THR A 75 5.89 -10.01 -6.91
N HIS A 76 5.45 -10.87 -6.01
CA HIS A 76 5.98 -12.23 -5.89
C HIS A 76 4.92 -13.25 -6.30
N GLY A 77 4.31 -13.08 -7.46
CA GLY A 77 3.33 -14.03 -7.99
C GLY A 77 2.23 -14.31 -6.97
N ARG A 78 2.06 -15.59 -6.64
CA ARG A 78 1.00 -16.02 -5.72
C ARG A 78 1.26 -15.66 -4.27
N ALA A 79 2.47 -15.32 -3.92
CA ALA A 79 2.83 -14.99 -2.54
C ALA A 79 2.36 -13.60 -2.13
N GLY A 80 1.83 -12.81 -3.05
CA GLY A 80 1.32 -11.48 -2.77
C GLY A 80 2.32 -10.38 -3.08
N VAL A 81 2.28 -9.32 -2.32
CA VAL A 81 3.06 -8.11 -2.58
C VAL A 81 4.02 -7.90 -1.41
N ALA A 82 5.28 -7.67 -1.70
CA ALA A 82 6.29 -7.38 -0.70
C ALA A 82 6.81 -5.96 -0.86
N VAL A 83 7.21 -5.36 0.26
CA VAL A 83 7.77 -4.01 0.27
C VAL A 83 9.25 -4.07 -0.08
N LYS A 84 9.67 -3.22 -1.01
CA LYS A 84 11.08 -3.02 -1.31
C LYS A 84 11.64 -1.89 -0.46
N ALA A 85 12.94 -1.92 -0.22
CA ALA A 85 13.61 -0.80 0.41
C ALA A 85 13.46 0.45 -0.48
N PRO A 86 13.13 1.61 0.10
CA PRO A 86 13.07 2.83 -0.71
C PRO A 86 14.45 3.15 -1.29
N PRO A 87 14.50 3.72 -2.51
CA PRO A 87 15.79 4.10 -3.08
C PRO A 87 16.47 5.13 -2.21
N ARG A 88 17.70 4.84 -1.82
CA ARG A 88 18.49 5.78 -1.05
C ARG A 88 19.27 6.67 -1.99
N LEU A 89 19.07 7.95 -1.84
CA LEU A 89 19.95 8.93 -2.44
C LEU A 89 21.20 8.97 -1.57
N SER A 90 22.23 8.39 -2.06
CA SER A 90 23.52 8.44 -1.37
C SER A 90 24.18 9.79 -1.60
#